data_12e7471062ca5c60a8224fc117262584
#
_entry.id   12e7471062ca5c60a8224fc117262584
#
_cell.length_a   1.000
_cell.length_b   1.000
_cell.length_c   1.000
_cell.angle_alpha   90.00
_cell.angle_beta   90.00
_cell.angle_gamma   90.00
#
_symmetry.space_group_name_H-M   'P 1'
#
loop_
_entity.id
_entity.type
_entity.pdbx_description
1 polymer ?
#
loop_
_entity_poly.entity_id
_entity_poly.type
_entity_poly.pdbx_seq_one_letter_code
_entity_poly.pdbx_strand_id
1 'polypeptide(L)'
;MSKSHAAYIDYALRRTTNMPVEMMGSDVVRLKDYQHFVARVFLGLDSMHSLLLFHETGVGKTMTTVYILKHLKDIYTNWAIILLVKKALIEDPWXXXXXXXXXXXXXXXXXXXXXXXXXXXXXXXXXXXXXXKSRICVIIDEXXXXXXXXXXXXXXXXXXXXXXXXXXXXXXXXXXXXXXXXXXXXXVNSVQEFTMLVNLLRPGSLQHQSLFENKRLVDEKELVSKLGGLCSYIVNNEFSIFDDVEGSASFAKKTVLMRYVNMSKKQEEIYQKAKLAEIKTGISSFRILRRMATTFTFDSFPERQNRDPGEYTQEIATLYNDFKNSLRDREFSKSALDTFKKGELLGGDAIAADISLFTELKEKSVKFIDVCLGILASHGKCLVFEPFVNQSGIEILLLYFKVFGISNIEFSSRTKDTRIKAVAEFNQESNTNGEYIKTCVFSSSGGEGISFFSINDIFILDMTWNEXXLRQIVGRAIRLNSHVLTPPERRYVNVHFIMARLSNGMPTVDEDLFEIIQNKSKEFVQLFRVFKHTSLEWIHAN
;
A
#
# COMPACT_ATOMS: atom_id res chain seq x y z
N MET A 1 8.60 10.32 -27.63
CA MET A 1 8.10 11.69 -27.74
C MET A 1 8.98 12.44 -28.74
N SER A 2 8.36 13.28 -29.59
CA SER A 2 9.11 13.99 -30.59
C SER A 2 9.96 15.10 -29.97
N LYS A 3 11.00 15.53 -30.69
CA LYS A 3 11.84 16.62 -30.20
C LYS A 3 11.06 17.92 -30.05
N SER A 4 10.10 18.18 -30.93
CA SER A 4 9.28 19.38 -30.85
C SER A 4 8.39 19.34 -29.61
N HIS A 5 7.89 18.16 -29.25
CA HIS A 5 7.06 17.97 -28.06
C HIS A 5 7.88 18.23 -26.79
N ALA A 6 9.09 17.66 -26.74
CA ALA A 6 9.98 17.86 -25.60
C ALA A 6 10.35 19.33 -25.45
N ALA A 7 10.63 19.99 -26.57
CA ALA A 7 10.97 21.42 -26.57
C ALA A 7 9.83 22.27 -26.06
N TYR A 8 8.61 21.93 -26.44
CA TYR A 8 7.43 22.67 -25.97
C TYR A 8 7.24 22.49 -24.47
N ILE A 9 7.41 21.26 -23.96
CA ILE A 9 7.31 21.01 -22.52
C ILE A 9 8.31 21.89 -21.78
N ASP A 10 9.55 21.90 -22.25
CA ASP A 10 10.61 22.69 -21.63
C ASP A 10 10.28 24.18 -21.68
N TYR A 11 9.80 24.65 -22.80
CA TYR A 11 9.40 26.05 -22.95
C TYR A 11 8.26 26.40 -21.98
N ALA A 12 7.24 25.56 -21.93
CA ALA A 12 6.10 25.80 -21.05
C ALA A 12 6.53 25.84 -19.59
N LEU A 13 7.46 24.95 -19.20
CA LEU A 13 7.93 24.90 -17.83
C LEU A 13 8.72 26.14 -17.46
N ARG A 14 9.56 26.63 -18.35
CA ARG A 14 10.34 27.83 -18.08
C ARG A 14 9.44 29.04 -17.89
N ARG A 15 8.35 29.09 -18.62
CA ARG A 15 7.39 30.20 -18.49
C ARG A 15 6.59 30.15 -17.22
N THR A 16 6.38 28.95 -16.67
CA THR A 16 5.51 28.78 -15.51
C THR A 16 6.26 28.82 -14.18
N THR A 17 7.57 28.71 -14.19
CA THR A 17 8.33 28.67 -12.94
C THR A 17 8.25 29.95 -12.13
N ASN A 18 7.95 31.09 -12.77
CA ASN A 18 7.88 32.38 -12.09
C ASN A 18 6.45 32.84 -11.83
N MET A 19 5.47 31.98 -12.05
CA MET A 19 4.08 32.38 -11.82
C MET A 19 3.76 32.33 -10.33
N PRO A 20 2.93 33.26 -9.85
CA PRO A 20 2.58 33.26 -8.43
C PRO A 20 1.76 32.03 -8.07
N VAL A 21 1.90 31.62 -6.81
CA VAL A 21 1.12 30.50 -6.29
C VAL A 21 -0.33 30.94 -6.19
N GLU A 22 -1.23 30.15 -6.77
CA GLU A 22 -2.66 30.46 -6.72
C GLU A 22 -3.27 30.04 -5.40
N MET A 23 -4.26 30.82 -4.98
CA MET A 23 -5.02 30.53 -3.78
C MET A 23 -6.34 29.89 -4.17
N MET A 24 -6.81 28.93 -3.40
CA MET A 24 -8.06 28.23 -3.67
C MET A 24 -8.98 28.32 -2.46
N GLY A 25 -10.22 28.71 -2.72
CA GLY A 25 -11.24 28.77 -1.70
C GLY A 25 -11.07 29.93 -0.73
N SER A 26 -11.90 29.95 0.32
CA SER A 26 -11.84 30.99 1.34
C SER A 26 -10.61 30.79 2.24
N ASP A 27 -10.20 29.54 2.43
CA ASP A 27 -8.95 29.24 3.12
C ASP A 27 -7.82 29.25 2.12
N VAL A 28 -6.70 29.82 2.54
CA VAL A 28 -5.54 29.91 1.65
C VAL A 28 -4.93 28.53 1.50
N VAL A 29 -4.98 28.01 0.28
CA VAL A 29 -4.34 26.73 -0.05
C VAL A 29 -3.18 27.02 -0.99
N ARG A 30 -1.97 26.81 -0.51
CA ARG A 30 -0.77 27.03 -1.30
C ARG A 30 -0.36 25.73 -1.95
N LEU A 31 -0.38 25.73 -3.28
CA LEU A 31 0.12 24.60 -4.04
C LEU A 31 1.64 24.61 -4.06
N LYS A 32 2.23 23.43 -4.03
CA LYS A 32 3.67 23.31 -4.13
C LYS A 32 4.13 23.48 -5.57
N ASP A 33 5.39 23.82 -5.74
CA ASP A 33 5.94 24.10 -7.07
C ASP A 33 5.70 22.96 -8.04
N TYR A 34 5.88 21.73 -7.59
CA TYR A 34 5.69 20.58 -8.47
C TYR A 34 4.22 20.40 -8.89
N GLN A 35 3.28 20.83 -8.06
CA GLN A 35 1.87 20.77 -8.42
C GLN A 35 1.54 21.79 -9.52
N HIS A 36 2.07 23.00 -9.39
CA HIS A 36 1.95 24.01 -10.43
C HIS A 36 2.57 23.53 -11.74
N PHE A 37 3.77 22.95 -11.65
CA PHE A 37 4.50 22.46 -12.81
C PHE A 37 3.65 21.49 -13.62
N VAL A 38 3.13 20.45 -12.95
CA VAL A 38 2.34 19.41 -13.62
C VAL A 38 1.11 20.00 -14.28
N ALA A 39 0.37 20.84 -13.53
CA ALA A 39 -0.86 21.41 -14.04
C ALA A 39 -0.59 22.30 -15.26
N ARG A 40 0.45 23.12 -15.20
CA ARG A 40 0.76 24.02 -16.30
C ARG A 40 1.16 23.28 -17.56
N VAL A 41 1.96 22.21 -17.43
CA VAL A 41 2.33 21.42 -18.59
C VAL A 41 1.12 20.76 -19.21
N PHE A 42 0.29 20.14 -18.39
CA PHE A 42 -0.90 19.44 -18.89
C PHE A 42 -1.86 20.42 -19.58
N LEU A 43 -2.09 21.56 -18.96
CA LEU A 43 -3.03 22.53 -19.51
C LEU A 43 -2.47 23.30 -20.69
N GLY A 44 -1.14 23.43 -20.76
CA GLY A 44 -0.51 24.23 -21.79
C GLY A 44 -0.19 23.49 -23.08
N LEU A 45 -0.30 22.15 -23.08
CA LEU A 45 0.00 21.34 -24.25
C LEU A 45 -1.30 20.84 -24.89
N ASP A 46 -1.65 21.41 -26.04
CA ASP A 46 -2.86 21.01 -26.75
C ASP A 46 -2.83 19.53 -27.15
N SER A 47 -1.65 19.00 -27.40
CA SER A 47 -1.49 17.61 -27.83
C SER A 47 -1.52 16.62 -26.66
N MET A 48 -1.50 17.11 -25.43
CA MET A 48 -1.50 16.22 -24.28
C MET A 48 -2.93 15.98 -23.81
N HIS A 49 -3.45 14.80 -24.11
CA HIS A 49 -4.82 14.43 -23.79
C HIS A 49 -4.94 13.49 -22.60
N SER A 50 -3.81 13.03 -22.09
CA SER A 50 -3.81 12.11 -20.96
C SER A 50 -2.56 12.30 -20.13
N LEU A 51 -2.67 12.04 -18.85
CA LEU A 51 -1.54 12.18 -17.95
C LEU A 51 -1.73 11.23 -16.78
N LEU A 52 -0.65 10.56 -16.41
CA LEU A 52 -0.61 9.72 -15.23
C LEU A 52 0.13 10.47 -14.12
N LEU A 53 -0.52 10.64 -12.99
CA LEU A 53 0.16 11.17 -11.81
C LEU A 53 0.69 9.98 -11.01
N PHE A 54 1.95 9.66 -11.22
CA PHE A 54 2.60 8.58 -10.50
C PHE A 54 3.31 9.20 -9.30
N HIS A 55 2.50 9.53 -8.29
CA HIS A 55 2.95 10.25 -7.11
C HIS A 55 2.75 9.39 -5.87
N GLU A 56 3.71 9.46 -4.97
CA GLU A 56 3.58 8.80 -3.67
C GLU A 56 2.41 9.36 -2.90
N THR A 57 1.89 8.54 -1.98
CA THR A 57 0.87 8.99 -1.04
C THR A 57 1.40 10.18 -0.24
N GLY A 58 0.55 11.18 -0.08
CA GLY A 58 0.90 12.32 0.75
C GLY A 58 1.55 13.50 0.02
N VAL A 59 1.76 13.39 -1.30
CA VAL A 59 2.33 14.53 -2.04
C VAL A 59 1.25 15.41 -2.67
N GLY A 60 -0.02 15.13 -2.42
CA GLY A 60 -1.10 16.00 -2.85
C GLY A 60 -1.67 15.72 -4.23
N LYS A 61 -1.77 14.45 -4.61
CA LYS A 61 -2.32 14.07 -5.93
C LYS A 61 -3.72 14.63 -6.15
N THR A 62 -4.59 14.48 -5.15
CA THR A 62 -5.96 14.93 -5.28
C THR A 62 -6.03 16.44 -5.49
N MET A 63 -5.24 17.17 -4.73
CA MET A 63 -5.21 18.62 -4.85
C MET A 63 -4.69 19.07 -6.21
N THR A 64 -3.66 18.38 -6.72
CA THR A 64 -3.14 18.65 -8.06
C THR A 64 -4.23 18.46 -9.11
N THR A 65 -4.99 17.37 -8.99
CA THR A 65 -6.07 17.07 -9.93
C THR A 65 -7.18 18.11 -9.84
N VAL A 66 -7.57 18.48 -8.63
CA VAL A 66 -8.63 19.50 -8.45
C VAL A 66 -8.19 20.84 -9.04
N TYR A 67 -6.91 21.18 -8.89
CA TYR A 67 -6.37 22.40 -9.47
C TYR A 67 -6.46 22.36 -11.01
N ILE A 68 -6.12 21.23 -11.61
CA ILE A 68 -6.26 21.07 -13.06
C ILE A 68 -7.73 21.22 -13.48
N LEU A 69 -8.65 20.58 -12.75
CA LEU A 69 -10.08 20.66 -13.05
C LEU A 69 -10.59 22.08 -12.96
N LYS A 70 -10.13 22.83 -11.97
CA LYS A 70 -10.54 24.22 -11.80
C LYS A 70 -10.16 25.05 -13.03
N HIS A 71 -8.95 24.82 -13.52
CA HIS A 71 -8.49 25.57 -14.71
C HIS A 71 -9.20 25.12 -15.97
N LEU A 72 -9.49 23.82 -16.11
CA LEU A 72 -10.25 23.34 -17.24
C LEU A 72 -11.64 23.96 -17.25
N LYS A 73 -12.26 24.10 -16.08
CA LYS A 73 -13.58 24.73 -15.97
C LYS A 73 -13.52 26.18 -16.40
N ASP A 74 -12.46 26.89 -16.04
CA ASP A 74 -12.30 28.29 -16.42
C ASP A 74 -12.07 28.47 -17.92
N ILE A 75 -11.35 27.51 -18.54
CA ILE A 75 -11.03 27.59 -19.97
C ILE A 75 -12.22 27.16 -20.83
N TYR A 76 -12.91 26.10 -20.42
CA TYR A 76 -14.00 25.50 -21.19
C TYR A 76 -15.26 25.44 -20.37
N THR A 77 -16.37 25.93 -20.92
CA THR A 77 -17.61 26.02 -20.17
C THR A 77 -18.45 24.74 -20.19
N ASN A 78 -18.18 23.84 -21.15
CA ASN A 78 -19.01 22.64 -21.35
C ASN A 78 -18.24 21.35 -21.10
N TRP A 79 -17.66 21.22 -19.93
CA TRP A 79 -16.95 20.01 -19.55
C TRP A 79 -17.87 19.09 -18.75
N ALA A 80 -17.82 17.81 -19.06
CA ALA A 80 -18.37 16.76 -18.22
C ALA A 80 -17.20 16.07 -17.54
N ILE A 81 -17.26 15.97 -16.22
CA ILE A 81 -16.19 15.34 -15.45
C ILE A 81 -16.70 14.01 -14.89
N ILE A 82 -16.01 12.93 -15.23
CA ILE A 82 -16.34 11.61 -14.74
C ILE A 82 -15.24 11.18 -13.77
N LEU A 83 -15.63 10.90 -12.54
CA LEU A 83 -14.70 10.52 -11.50
C LEU A 83 -14.93 9.06 -11.12
N LEU A 84 -13.91 8.22 -11.35
CA LEU A 84 -13.94 6.81 -11.01
C LEU A 84 -13.02 6.57 -9.83
N VAL A 85 -13.60 6.35 -8.66
CA VAL A 85 -12.84 6.17 -7.43
C VAL A 85 -13.49 5.10 -6.57
N LYS A 86 -12.72 4.56 -5.64
CA LYS A 86 -13.26 3.64 -4.66
C LYS A 86 -14.29 4.37 -3.78
N LYS A 87 -15.31 3.64 -3.35
CA LYS A 87 -16.37 4.19 -2.52
C LYS A 87 -15.83 4.93 -1.29
N ALA A 88 -14.80 4.37 -0.67
CA ALA A 88 -14.23 4.97 0.54
C ALA A 88 -13.58 6.33 0.28
N LEU A 89 -13.20 6.62 -0.96
CA LEU A 89 -12.51 7.86 -1.28
C LEU A 89 -13.46 8.95 -1.80
N ILE A 90 -14.73 8.66 -1.96
CA ILE A 90 -15.68 9.63 -2.51
C ILE A 90 -15.80 10.83 -1.58
N GLU A 91 -16.08 10.59 -0.32
CA GLU A 91 -16.25 11.69 0.65
C GLU A 91 -14.91 12.33 0.99
N ASP A 92 -13.92 11.55 1.27
CA ASP A 92 -12.59 12.03 1.62
C ASP A 92 -11.56 11.16 0.92
N PRO A 93 -10.73 11.76 0.05
CA PRO A 93 -10.47 13.18 -0.10
C PRO A 93 -11.33 13.92 -1.16
N TRP A 94 -11.99 13.21 -2.04
CA TRP A 94 -12.60 13.85 -3.22
C TRP A 94 -13.73 14.82 -2.90
N UNK A 95 -14.57 14.43 -2.24
CA UNK A 95 -15.72 15.28 -1.93
C UNK A 95 -15.34 16.49 -1.10
N UNK A 96 -14.39 16.27 -0.40
CA UNK A 96 -13.92 17.33 0.44
C UNK A 96 -13.08 18.31 -0.36
N UNK A 97 -12.28 17.82 -1.20
CA UNK A 97 -11.42 18.62 -2.00
C UNK A 97 -12.18 19.33 -3.14
N UNK A 98 -13.13 18.70 -3.63
CA UNK A 98 -13.99 19.25 -4.63
C UNK A 98 -14.83 20.39 -4.08
N UNK A 99 -15.20 20.27 -2.97
CA UNK A 99 -15.99 21.31 -2.36
C UNK A 99 -15.13 22.51 -1.99
N UNK A 100 -14.04 22.27 -1.68
CA UNK A 100 -13.08 23.24 -1.30
C UNK A 100 -12.63 24.09 -2.50
N UNK A 101 -12.61 23.48 -3.51
CA UNK A 101 -12.10 24.13 -4.69
C UNK A 101 -13.20 24.76 -5.53
N UNK A 102 -14.31 24.61 -5.16
CA UNK A 102 -15.35 25.28 -5.86
C UNK A 102 -15.68 24.65 -7.16
N UNK A 103 -15.34 23.57 -7.23
CA UNK A 103 -15.49 22.85 -8.46
C UNK A 103 -16.75 22.03 -8.41
N UNK A 104 -17.38 22.10 -7.54
CA UNK A 104 -18.57 21.36 -7.26
C UNK A 104 -19.69 21.44 -8.25
N UNK A 105 -19.82 22.27 -8.70
CA UNK A 105 -20.88 22.53 -9.65
C UNK A 105 -20.66 21.84 -11.00
N UNK A 106 -19.72 21.52 -11.20
CA UNK A 106 -19.42 20.97 -12.47
C UNK A 106 -19.20 19.49 -12.39
N UNK A 107 -19.13 19.07 -11.34
CA UNK A 107 -18.87 17.73 -11.16
C UNK A 107 -20.10 16.93 -11.46
N UNK A 108 -19.95 16.34 -12.34
CA UNK A 108 -21.03 15.52 -12.76
C UNK A 108 -20.74 14.22 -12.22
N UNK A 109 -21.25 13.76 -11.73
CA UNK A 109 -21.31 12.55 -11.30
C UNK A 109 -20.11 11.80 -10.94
N UNK A 110 -20.15 11.49 -10.11
CA UNK A 110 -19.17 10.71 -9.62
C UNK A 110 -19.61 9.30 -9.63
N UNK A 111 -19.09 8.65 -10.06
CA UNK A 111 -19.47 7.28 -10.10
C UNK A 111 -18.66 6.56 -9.18
N UNK A 112 -19.16 6.07 -8.51
CA UNK A 112 -18.54 5.30 -7.49
C UNK A 112 -18.10 3.99 -8.00
N UNK A 113 -17.25 3.69 -7.72
CA UNK A 113 -16.76 2.59 -8.31
C UNK A 113 -16.71 1.29 -7.66
N UNK A 114 -17.42 0.71 -7.72
CA UNK A 114 -17.43 -0.71 -7.51
C UNK A 114 -17.15 -1.27 -8.87
N UNK A 115 -16.48 -1.99 -8.98
CA UNK A 115 -15.95 -2.53 -10.17
C UNK A 115 -16.97 -2.89 -11.23
N UNK A 116 -17.75 -3.59 -11.03
CA UNK A 116 -18.67 -4.15 -11.99
C UNK A 116 -19.77 -3.16 -12.33
N UNK A 117 -20.05 -2.48 -11.50
CA UNK A 117 -21.10 -1.55 -11.69
C UNK A 117 -20.60 -0.29 -12.38
N UNK A 118 -19.51 -0.14 -12.26
CA UNK A 118 -18.88 0.99 -12.83
C UNK A 118 -18.91 1.01 -14.36
N UNK A 119 -18.65 0.06 -14.85
CA UNK A 119 -18.72 -0.06 -16.29
C UNK A 119 -20.05 0.33 -16.84
N UNK A 120 -20.85 -0.01 -16.25
CA UNK A 120 -22.20 0.30 -16.67
C UNK A 120 -22.56 1.74 -16.37
N UNK A 121 -22.17 2.06 -15.43
CA UNK A 121 -22.42 3.40 -15.05
C UNK A 121 -21.62 4.37 -15.90
N UNK A 122 -20.62 4.01 -16.14
CA UNK A 122 -19.79 4.80 -16.96
C UNK A 122 -20.31 4.92 -18.38
N UNK A 123 -20.62 4.01 -18.71
CA UNK A 123 -21.27 3.99 -19.99
C UNK A 123 -22.51 4.84 -20.02
N UNK A 124 -23.09 4.77 -19.06
CA UNK A 124 -24.30 5.55 -18.97
C UNK A 124 -23.99 7.00 -18.73
N UNK A 125 -23.17 7.17 -18.08
CA UNK A 125 -22.78 8.49 -17.80
C UNK A 125 -22.13 9.15 -19.00
N UNK A 126 -21.46 8.48 -19.57
CA UNK A 126 -20.85 8.98 -20.76
C UNK A 126 -21.85 9.27 -21.84
N UNK A 127 -22.58 8.56 -21.83
CA UNK A 127 -23.68 8.76 -22.77
C UNK A 127 -24.52 9.95 -22.39
N UNK A 128 -24.66 10.09 -21.33
CA UNK A 128 -25.45 11.21 -20.90
C UNK A 128 -24.69 12.52 -20.94
N UNK A 129 -23.68 12.40 -20.72
CA UNK A 129 -22.83 13.52 -20.69
C UNK A 129 -22.37 13.91 -22.08
N UNK A 130 -22.16 13.06 -22.76
CA UNK A 130 -21.77 13.33 -24.10
C UNK A 130 -22.86 13.98 -24.91
N UNK A 131 -23.79 13.74 -24.47
CA UNK A 131 -24.90 14.32 -25.20
C UNK A 131 -25.06 15.82 -24.96
N UNK A 132 -24.74 16.11 -23.95
CA UNK A 132 -24.92 17.51 -23.65
C UNK A 132 -23.61 18.27 -23.66
N LYS A 133 -22.66 17.56 -23.46
CA LYS A 133 -21.36 18.22 -23.25
C LYS A 133 -20.44 17.99 -24.45
N SER A 134 -19.63 19.01 -24.78
CA SER A 134 -18.71 18.92 -25.91
C SER A 134 -17.37 18.31 -25.53
N ARG A 135 -17.02 18.26 -24.25
CA ARG A 135 -15.76 17.69 -23.81
C ARG A 135 -15.96 16.91 -22.52
N ILE A 136 -15.16 15.85 -22.40
CA ILE A 136 -15.25 14.95 -21.24
C ILE A 136 -13.86 14.78 -20.63
N CYS A 137 -13.80 14.92 -19.32
CA CYS A 137 -12.57 14.63 -18.58
C CYS A 137 -12.84 13.44 -17.66
N VAL A 138 -12.06 12.38 -17.84
CA VAL A 138 -12.19 11.19 -17.02
C VAL A 138 -11.03 11.13 -16.03
N ILE A 139 -11.35 11.02 -14.77
CA ILE A 139 -10.35 10.93 -13.69
C ILE A 139 -10.51 9.59 -13.00
N ILE A 140 -9.42 8.83 -12.96
CA ILE A 140 -9.42 7.51 -12.32
C ILE A 140 -8.41 7.56 -11.18
N ASP A 141 -8.88 7.39 -9.98
CA ASP A 141 -8.01 7.36 -8.80
C ASP A 141 -7.77 5.92 -8.38
N GLU A 142 -6.54 5.66 -8.14
CA GLU A 142 -6.10 4.30 -7.85
C GLU A 142 -6.50 3.33 -8.97
N UNK A 143 -6.06 3.65 -9.98
CA UNK A 143 -6.24 2.91 -11.17
C UNK A 143 -5.94 1.44 -11.08
N UNK A 144 -5.10 1.18 -10.16
CA UNK A 144 -4.79 -0.17 -9.94
C UNK A 144 -6.00 -1.00 -9.50
N UNK A 145 -6.71 -0.39 -8.88
CA UNK A 145 -7.94 -1.00 -8.47
C UNK A 145 -8.86 -1.30 -9.65
N UNK A 146 -8.71 -0.51 -10.47
CA UNK A 146 -9.48 -0.69 -11.66
C UNK A 146 -8.83 -1.68 -12.62
N UNK A 147 -7.70 -1.67 -12.56
CA UNK A 147 -6.92 -2.58 -13.36
C UNK A 147 -6.89 -3.95 -12.74
N UNK A 148 -6.92 -3.99 -11.52
CA UNK A 148 -6.95 -5.21 -10.84
C UNK A 148 -8.28 -5.94 -10.96
N UNK A 149 -9.10 -5.25 -11.01
CA UNK A 149 -10.42 -5.74 -11.25
C UNK A 149 -10.57 -6.24 -12.68
N UNK A 150 -9.92 -5.66 -13.32
CA UNK A 150 -9.89 -6.07 -14.70
C UNK A 150 -9.12 -7.36 -14.90
N UNK A 151 -8.30 -7.47 -14.22
CA UNK A 151 -7.51 -8.64 -14.32
C UNK A 151 -8.11 -9.85 -13.62
N UNK A 152 -8.80 -9.54 -12.66
CA UNK A 152 -9.35 -10.59 -11.85
C UNK A 152 -10.65 -11.12 -12.37
N UNK A 153 -11.17 -10.43 -12.74
CA UNK A 153 -12.41 -10.76 -13.37
C UNK A 153 -12.30 -10.38 -14.83
N UNK A 154 -12.18 -11.07 -15.46
CA UNK A 154 -12.20 -10.79 -16.84
C UNK A 154 -13.34 -9.94 -17.20
N UNK A 155 -14.28 -10.05 -16.45
CA UNK A 155 -15.44 -9.30 -16.70
C UNK A 155 -15.29 -7.87 -16.24
N UNK A 156 -14.75 -7.79 -15.30
CA UNK A 156 -14.49 -6.54 -14.72
C UNK A 156 -13.53 -5.75 -15.59
N UNK A 157 -12.74 -6.39 -16.10
CA UNK A 157 -11.83 -5.79 -16.97
C UNK A 157 -12.49 -5.30 -18.21
N UNK A 158 -13.17 -5.94 -18.50
CA UNK A 158 -14.02 -5.53 -19.55
C UNK A 158 -14.80 -4.29 -19.18
N UNK A 159 -15.10 -4.31 -18.12
CA UNK A 159 -15.85 -3.18 -17.69
C UNK A 159 -14.99 -1.96 -17.55
N UNK A 160 -14.01 -2.15 -17.12
CA UNK A 160 -13.09 -1.10 -16.95
C UNK A 160 -12.54 -0.66 -18.31
N UNK A 161 -12.32 -1.54 -18.95
CA UNK A 161 -11.94 -1.27 -20.26
C UNK A 161 -13.08 -0.66 -21.03
N UNK A 162 -14.00 -1.07 -20.72
CA UNK A 162 -15.18 -0.54 -21.31
C UNK A 162 -15.44 0.87 -20.87
N UNK A 163 -15.21 1.01 -19.81
CA UNK A 163 -15.34 2.31 -19.30
C UNK A 163 -14.32 3.24 -19.90
N UNK A 164 -13.34 2.71 -20.03
CA UNK A 164 -12.30 3.40 -20.63
C UNK A 164 -12.50 3.51 -22.12
N UNK A 165 -12.84 2.59 -22.52
CA UNK A 165 -13.23 2.56 -23.90
C UNK A 165 -14.38 3.49 -24.13
N UNK A 166 -15.13 3.47 -23.27
CA UNK A 166 -16.26 4.31 -23.41
C UNK A 166 -15.87 5.75 -23.26
N UNK A 167 -15.09 5.88 -22.51
CA UNK A 167 -14.56 7.14 -22.33
C UNK A 167 -13.73 7.57 -23.53
N UNK A 168 -13.09 6.69 -23.96
CA UNK A 168 -12.34 6.91 -25.13
C UNK A 168 -13.20 7.05 -26.37
N UNK A 169 -14.03 6.34 -26.34
CA UNK A 169 -14.98 6.45 -27.40
C UNK A 169 -15.72 7.78 -27.32
N UNK A 170 -15.97 8.11 -26.29
CA UNK A 170 -16.62 9.36 -26.15
C UNK A 170 -15.66 10.48 -26.41
N UNK A 171 -14.65 10.22 -26.14
CA UNK A 171 -13.61 11.16 -26.37
C UNK A 171 -13.23 11.25 -27.87
N UNK A 172 -13.24 10.29 -28.32
CA UNK A 172 -13.00 10.24 -29.75
C UNK A 172 -14.03 11.01 -30.53
N UNK A 173 -15.05 10.86 -29.95
CA UNK A 173 -16.12 11.57 -30.61
C UNK A 173 -16.14 13.01 -30.20
N UNK A 174 -15.79 13.18 -29.23
CA UNK A 174 -15.71 14.53 -28.72
C UNK A 174 -14.25 14.89 -28.82
N UNK A 175 -13.76 15.23 -29.27
CA UNK A 175 -12.39 15.58 -29.53
C UNK A 175 -11.56 15.98 -28.35
N UNK A 176 -12.03 16.03 -27.43
CA UNK A 176 -11.26 16.48 -26.33
C UNK A 176 -11.50 15.61 -25.12
N UNK A 177 -10.90 14.78 -25.10
CA UNK A 177 -10.97 13.92 -23.94
C UNK A 177 -9.72 14.12 -23.15
N UNK A 178 -9.80 14.36 -22.18
CA UNK A 178 -8.70 14.49 -21.27
C UNK A 178 -8.82 13.38 -20.29
N UNK A 179 -7.99 12.73 -20.17
CA UNK A 179 -7.92 11.64 -19.24
C UNK A 179 -6.86 11.96 -18.22
N UNK A 180 -7.17 12.11 -17.27
CA UNK A 180 -6.26 12.31 -16.18
C UNK A 180 -6.30 11.07 -15.34
N UNK A 181 -5.50 10.53 -15.26
CA UNK A 181 -5.46 9.33 -14.48
C UNK A 181 -4.69 9.63 -13.26
N UNK A 182 -5.20 9.49 -12.38
CA UNK A 182 -4.58 9.71 -11.13
C UNK A 182 -4.30 8.35 -10.56
N UNK A 183 -3.36 7.99 -10.60
CA UNK A 183 -2.97 6.71 -10.10
C UNK A 183 -2.17 6.93 -8.90
N UNK A 184 -2.30 6.01 -8.19
CA UNK A 184 -1.52 5.99 -6.98
C UNK A 184 -0.26 5.27 -7.27
N UNK A 185 0.54 5.48 -6.67
CA UNK A 185 1.83 5.00 -6.96
C UNK A 185 1.95 3.52 -6.67
N UNK A 186 1.59 2.87 -6.47
CA UNK A 186 1.82 1.54 -6.23
C UNK A 186 0.74 0.61 -6.67
N UNK A 187 0.19 1.03 -7.39
CA UNK A 187 -0.90 0.34 -7.88
C UNK A 187 -0.59 -0.57 -9.03
N VAL A 188 0.57 -0.58 -9.41
CA VAL A 188 0.86 -1.52 -10.52
C VAL A 188 1.47 -2.79 -9.99
N ASN A 189 0.72 -3.88 -10.07
CA ASN A 189 1.13 -5.16 -9.48
C ASN A 189 1.71 -6.15 -10.50
N SER A 190 1.64 -5.85 -11.78
CA SER A 190 2.12 -6.77 -12.80
C SER A 190 2.41 -6.02 -14.09
N VAL A 191 3.17 -6.69 -14.94
CA VAL A 191 3.44 -6.18 -16.29
C VAL A 191 2.14 -6.02 -17.07
N GLN A 192 1.21 -6.94 -16.86
CA GLN A 192 -0.09 -6.86 -17.54
C GLN A 192 -0.84 -5.60 -17.15
N GLU A 193 -0.86 -5.28 -15.87
CA GLU A 193 -1.50 -4.04 -15.41
C GLU A 193 -0.81 -2.81 -15.96
N PHE A 194 0.52 -2.84 -16.05
CA PHE A 194 1.28 -1.75 -16.65
C PHE A 194 0.85 -1.55 -18.11
N THR A 195 0.79 -2.64 -18.86
CA THR A 195 0.40 -2.58 -20.27
C THR A 195 -1.01 -2.00 -20.42
N MET A 196 -1.94 -2.46 -19.58
CA MET A 196 -3.32 -1.96 -19.62
C MET A 196 -3.38 -0.47 -19.29
N LEU A 197 -2.63 -0.04 -18.29
CA LEU A 197 -2.61 1.36 -17.89
C LEU A 197 -2.07 2.24 -19.00
N VAL A 198 -0.95 1.83 -19.59
CA VAL A 198 -0.35 2.61 -20.68
C VAL A 198 -1.31 2.70 -21.87
N ASN A 199 -1.94 1.59 -22.23
CA ASN A 199 -2.88 1.60 -23.36
C ASN A 199 -4.15 2.39 -23.06
N LEU A 200 -4.54 2.49 -21.78
CA LEU A 200 -5.65 3.35 -21.40
C LEU A 200 -5.31 4.83 -21.64
N LEU A 201 -4.09 5.21 -21.28
CA LEU A 201 -3.64 6.60 -21.44
C LEU A 201 -3.27 6.93 -22.87
N ARG A 202 -2.67 5.99 -23.58
CA ARG A 202 -2.26 6.14 -24.97
C ARG A 202 -2.67 4.90 -25.74
N PRO A 203 -3.90 4.86 -26.24
CA PRO A 203 -4.42 3.67 -26.90
C PRO A 203 -3.52 3.17 -28.02
N GLY A 204 -3.26 1.86 -28.01
CA GLY A 204 -2.46 1.22 -29.05
C GLY A 204 -0.95 1.39 -28.89
N SER A 205 -0.50 1.97 -27.78
CA SER A 205 0.95 2.19 -27.59
C SER A 205 1.69 0.89 -27.37
N LEU A 206 1.14 -0.02 -26.60
CA LEU A 206 1.78 -1.30 -26.30
C LEU A 206 0.89 -2.42 -26.82
N GLN A 207 1.47 -3.31 -27.61
CA GLN A 207 0.74 -4.44 -28.13
C GLN A 207 1.06 -5.69 -27.30
N HIS A 208 0.49 -6.83 -27.70
CA HIS A 208 0.66 -8.08 -26.98
C HIS A 208 2.09 -8.59 -27.17
N GLN A 209 3.01 -7.94 -26.52
CA GLN A 209 4.41 -8.32 -26.53
C GLN A 209 4.86 -8.63 -25.12
N SER A 210 5.78 -9.55 -25.00
CA SER A 210 6.42 -9.78 -23.72
C SER A 210 7.37 -8.61 -23.46
N LEU A 211 7.10 -7.83 -22.43
CA LEU A 211 7.96 -6.70 -22.07
C LEU A 211 9.19 -7.17 -21.32
N PHE A 212 9.13 -8.33 -20.70
CA PHE A 212 10.21 -8.85 -19.90
C PHE A 212 10.72 -10.17 -20.43
N GLU A 213 12.03 -10.33 -20.39
CA GLU A 213 12.69 -11.59 -20.71
C GLU A 213 13.74 -11.83 -19.64
N ASN A 214 13.64 -12.97 -18.95
CA ASN A 214 14.53 -13.28 -17.83
C ASN A 214 14.54 -12.16 -16.80
N LYS A 215 13.36 -11.63 -16.49
CA LYS A 215 13.15 -10.61 -15.45
C LYS A 215 13.77 -9.27 -15.79
N ARG A 216 14.13 -9.03 -17.06
CA ARG A 216 14.65 -7.77 -17.53
C ARG A 216 13.81 -7.23 -18.67
N LEU A 217 13.70 -5.90 -18.73
CA LEU A 217 12.99 -5.25 -19.82
C LEU A 217 13.73 -5.52 -21.13
N VAL A 218 12.97 -5.90 -22.15
CA VAL A 218 13.54 -6.27 -23.43
C VAL A 218 14.18 -5.07 -24.13
N ASP A 219 13.49 -3.93 -24.14
CA ASP A 219 13.98 -2.74 -24.84
C ASP A 219 13.54 -1.50 -24.09
N GLU A 220 14.25 -1.20 -23.02
CA GLU A 220 13.90 -0.09 -22.14
C GLU A 220 14.01 1.27 -22.86
N LYS A 221 15.05 1.44 -23.68
CA LYS A 221 15.25 2.72 -24.37
C LYS A 221 14.13 3.04 -25.35
N GLU A 222 13.70 2.02 -26.12
CA GLU A 222 12.61 2.22 -27.06
C GLU A 222 11.32 2.52 -26.34
N LEU A 223 11.07 1.80 -25.23
CA LEU A 223 9.87 2.00 -24.44
C LEU A 223 9.83 3.42 -23.88
N VAL A 224 10.94 3.88 -23.32
CA VAL A 224 11.03 5.23 -22.77
C VAL A 224 10.79 6.27 -23.86
N SER A 225 11.43 6.08 -25.02
CA SER A 225 11.29 7.01 -26.14
C SER A 225 9.84 7.09 -26.61
N LYS A 226 9.17 5.94 -26.67
CA LYS A 226 7.79 5.85 -27.14
C LYS A 226 6.80 6.51 -26.16
N LEU A 227 7.08 6.45 -24.88
CA LEU A 227 6.16 6.88 -23.83
C LEU A 227 6.54 8.22 -23.21
N GLY A 228 7.43 8.99 -23.80
CA GLY A 228 7.82 10.28 -23.24
C GLY A 228 6.63 11.17 -22.97
N GLY A 229 6.62 11.82 -21.80
CA GLY A 229 5.52 12.68 -21.39
C GLY A 229 4.31 11.95 -20.86
N LEU A 230 4.41 10.65 -20.64
CA LEU A 230 3.29 9.84 -20.16
C LEU A 230 2.84 10.22 -18.77
N CYS A 231 3.77 10.60 -17.89
CA CYS A 231 3.46 10.76 -16.49
C CYS A 231 4.21 11.92 -15.85
N SER A 232 3.70 12.32 -14.69
CA SER A 232 4.44 13.10 -13.70
C SER A 232 4.86 12.11 -12.62
N TYR A 233 6.12 12.14 -12.24
CA TYR A 233 6.71 11.14 -11.37
C TYR A 233 7.29 11.80 -10.11
N ILE A 234 6.67 11.53 -8.97
CA ILE A 234 7.14 12.03 -7.68
C ILE A 234 7.15 10.86 -6.70
N VAL A 235 8.29 10.18 -6.65
CA VAL A 235 8.47 9.01 -5.80
C VAL A 235 9.81 9.15 -5.10
N ASN A 236 9.79 9.15 -3.78
CA ASN A 236 11.02 9.26 -2.99
C ASN A 236 11.69 7.92 -2.78
N ASN A 237 10.90 6.85 -2.71
CA ASN A 237 11.43 5.52 -2.45
C ASN A 237 11.28 4.65 -3.71
N GLU A 238 12.25 4.72 -4.59
CA GLU A 238 12.24 4.00 -5.86
C GLU A 238 12.76 2.57 -5.72
N PHE A 239 13.32 2.25 -4.56
CA PHE A 239 13.99 0.97 -4.36
C PHE A 239 12.99 -0.10 -3.94
N SER A 240 13.39 -1.35 -4.14
CA SER A 240 12.61 -2.48 -3.64
C SER A 240 12.50 -2.41 -2.12
N ILE A 241 11.36 -2.88 -1.59
CA ILE A 241 11.21 -2.96 -0.13
C ILE A 241 12.23 -3.94 0.46
N PHE A 242 12.83 -4.78 -0.36
CA PHE A 242 13.80 -5.78 0.09
C PHE A 242 15.25 -5.28 0.00
N ASP A 243 15.46 -4.04 -0.42
CA ASP A 243 16.81 -3.46 -0.53
C ASP A 243 17.12 -2.56 0.66
N ASP A 244 18.40 -2.58 1.06
CA ASP A 244 18.90 -1.57 1.99
C ASP A 244 18.97 -0.23 1.27
N VAL A 245 18.75 0.86 2.01
CA VAL A 245 18.83 2.21 1.44
C VAL A 245 19.62 3.07 2.42
N GLU A 246 20.64 3.77 1.90
CA GLU A 246 21.43 4.66 2.72
C GLU A 246 20.59 5.87 3.15
N GLY A 247 20.86 6.34 4.36
CA GLY A 247 20.20 7.51 4.87
C GLY A 247 20.76 8.79 4.30
N SER A 248 20.05 9.88 4.57
CA SER A 248 20.47 11.22 4.19
C SER A 248 20.11 12.17 5.33
N ALA A 249 20.33 13.47 5.10
CA ALA A 249 19.99 14.46 6.12
C ALA A 249 18.49 14.46 6.43
N SER A 250 17.67 14.13 5.44
CA SER A 250 16.21 14.23 5.56
C SER A 250 15.48 12.88 5.63
N PHE A 251 16.16 11.78 5.33
CA PHE A 251 15.56 10.45 5.30
C PHE A 251 16.36 9.47 6.13
N ALA A 252 15.66 8.66 6.91
CA ALA A 252 16.30 7.61 7.71
C ALA A 252 16.93 6.54 6.81
N LYS A 253 17.99 5.93 7.33
CA LYS A 253 18.60 4.77 6.70
C LYS A 253 17.66 3.57 6.86
N LYS A 254 17.57 2.74 5.83
CA LYS A 254 16.75 1.55 5.86
C LYS A 254 17.63 0.32 5.74
N THR A 255 17.48 -0.62 6.66
CA THR A 255 18.18 -1.91 6.62
C THR A 255 17.15 -3.03 6.64
N VAL A 256 17.30 -3.98 5.74
CA VAL A 256 16.38 -5.14 5.65
C VAL A 256 17.04 -6.32 6.36
N LEU A 257 16.30 -6.93 7.27
CA LEU A 257 16.78 -8.04 8.07
C LEU A 257 15.84 -9.23 7.93
N MET A 258 16.41 -10.40 7.68
CA MET A 258 15.66 -11.65 7.62
C MET A 258 15.75 -12.32 8.98
N ARG A 259 14.60 -12.61 9.58
CA ARG A 259 14.54 -13.30 10.87
C ARG A 259 13.91 -14.66 10.65
N TYR A 260 14.72 -15.69 10.66
CA TYR A 260 14.25 -17.07 10.45
C TYR A 260 13.93 -17.69 11.79
N VAL A 261 12.73 -18.23 11.91
CA VAL A 261 12.27 -18.86 13.15
C VAL A 261 11.81 -20.28 12.86
N ASN A 262 12.37 -21.23 13.59
CA ASN A 262 11.99 -22.64 13.43
C ASN A 262 10.67 -22.89 14.13
N MET A 263 9.69 -23.38 13.39
CA MET A 263 8.39 -23.68 13.95
C MET A 263 8.51 -24.72 15.05
N SER A 264 7.66 -24.64 16.04
CA SER A 264 7.56 -25.69 17.06
C SER A 264 7.09 -26.98 16.43
N LYS A 265 7.26 -28.08 17.15
CA LYS A 265 6.78 -29.38 16.67
C LYS A 265 5.27 -29.32 16.45
N LYS A 266 4.55 -28.71 17.39
CA LYS A 266 3.10 -28.56 17.25
C LYS A 266 2.74 -27.76 16.02
N GLN A 267 3.43 -26.65 15.78
CA GLN A 267 3.15 -25.84 14.59
C GLN A 267 3.43 -26.62 13.31
N GLU A 268 4.50 -27.42 13.29
CA GLU A 268 4.80 -28.23 12.11
C GLU A 268 3.69 -29.24 11.85
N GLU A 269 3.16 -29.87 12.89
CA GLU A 269 2.08 -30.83 12.73
C GLU A 269 0.85 -30.17 12.14
N ILE A 270 0.48 -28.99 12.67
CA ILE A 270 -0.67 -28.25 12.16
C ILE A 270 -0.40 -27.75 10.72
N TYR A 271 0.82 -27.32 10.46
CA TYR A 271 1.20 -26.87 9.11
C TYR A 271 1.00 -27.99 8.10
N GLN A 272 1.41 -29.21 8.44
CA GLN A 272 1.25 -30.33 7.52
C GLN A 272 -0.22 -30.68 7.32
N LYS A 273 -1.02 -30.60 8.37
CA LYS A 273 -2.48 -30.78 8.24
C LYS A 273 -3.08 -29.72 7.32
N ALA A 274 -2.63 -28.47 7.46
CA ALA A 274 -3.12 -27.39 6.61
C ALA A 274 -2.75 -27.63 5.15
N LYS A 275 -1.53 -28.08 4.92
CA LYS A 275 -1.06 -28.38 3.57
C LYS A 275 -1.90 -29.48 2.92
N LEU A 276 -2.17 -30.54 3.67
CA LEU A 276 -3.00 -31.64 3.17
C LEU A 276 -4.42 -31.17 2.89
N ALA A 277 -4.97 -30.31 3.75
CA ALA A 277 -6.31 -29.77 3.55
C ALA A 277 -6.39 -28.96 2.26
N GLU A 278 -5.35 -28.16 1.98
CA GLU A 278 -5.31 -27.37 0.76
C GLU A 278 -5.22 -28.25 -0.48
N ILE A 279 -4.42 -29.30 -0.42
CA ILE A 279 -4.29 -30.25 -1.53
C ILE A 279 -5.60 -30.98 -1.75
N LYS A 280 -6.22 -31.46 -0.68
CA LYS A 280 -7.44 -32.27 -0.75
C LYS A 280 -8.59 -31.52 -1.37
N THR A 281 -8.70 -30.22 -1.12
CA THR A 281 -9.80 -29.42 -1.65
C THR A 281 -9.54 -28.89 -3.06
N GLY A 282 -8.30 -28.94 -3.50
CA GLY A 282 -7.92 -28.38 -4.80
C GLY A 282 -8.00 -26.87 -4.86
N ILE A 283 -8.34 -26.24 -3.75
CA ILE A 283 -8.42 -24.78 -3.66
C ILE A 283 -7.30 -24.30 -2.77
N SER A 284 -6.33 -23.64 -3.39
CA SER A 284 -5.22 -23.10 -2.62
C SER A 284 -5.42 -21.63 -2.26
N SER A 285 -6.62 -21.26 -1.90
CA SER A 285 -7.06 -19.89 -1.55
C SER A 285 -5.91 -19.03 -1.02
N PHE A 286 -4.94 -18.67 -1.89
CA PHE A 286 -3.75 -17.92 -1.52
C PHE A 286 -2.98 -18.58 -0.38
N ARG A 287 -3.08 -19.91 -0.27
CA ARG A 287 -2.35 -20.71 0.73
C ARG A 287 -2.66 -20.25 2.16
N ILE A 288 -3.88 -19.81 2.40
CA ILE A 288 -4.24 -19.16 3.66
C ILE A 288 -4.05 -20.09 4.86
N LEU A 289 -4.44 -21.38 4.72
CA LEU A 289 -4.36 -22.29 5.86
C LEU A 289 -2.91 -22.47 6.32
N ARG A 290 -1.99 -22.67 5.37
CA ARG A 290 -0.57 -22.80 5.74
C ARG A 290 -0.01 -21.49 6.28
N ARG A 291 -0.42 -20.36 5.69
CA ARG A 291 0.04 -19.06 6.15
C ARG A 291 -0.38 -18.81 7.60
N MET A 292 -1.64 -19.13 7.92
CA MET A 292 -2.11 -18.99 9.29
C MET A 292 -1.37 -19.94 10.25
N ALA A 293 -1.07 -21.15 9.78
CA ALA A 293 -0.35 -22.11 10.62
C ALA A 293 1.07 -21.66 10.94
N THR A 294 1.74 -20.95 10.02
CA THR A 294 3.07 -20.41 10.32
C THR A 294 3.02 -19.30 11.36
N THR A 295 1.85 -18.68 11.51
CA THR A 295 1.71 -17.51 12.38
C THR A 295 1.34 -17.90 13.80
N PHE A 296 0.29 -18.73 13.96
CA PHE A 296 -0.18 -19.15 15.27
C PHE A 296 -1.04 -20.39 15.13
N THR A 297 -0.94 -21.32 16.08
CA THR A 297 -1.80 -22.49 16.11
C THR A 297 -2.42 -22.66 17.50
N PHE A 298 -3.71 -22.94 17.51
CA PHE A 298 -4.37 -23.47 18.71
C PHE A 298 -3.90 -24.91 18.92
N ASP A 299 -4.36 -25.51 19.98
CA ASP A 299 -4.01 -26.92 20.26
C ASP A 299 -4.61 -27.87 19.25
N SER A 300 -5.64 -27.45 18.55
CA SER A 300 -6.27 -28.25 17.50
C SER A 300 -6.31 -27.46 16.19
N PHE A 301 -6.55 -28.18 15.10
CA PHE A 301 -6.70 -27.57 13.78
C PHE A 301 -8.20 -27.54 13.44
N PRO A 302 -8.85 -26.37 13.57
CA PRO A 302 -10.28 -26.29 13.25
C PRO A 302 -10.48 -26.36 11.73
N GLU A 303 -11.11 -27.43 11.27
CA GLU A 303 -11.37 -27.60 9.85
C GLU A 303 -12.63 -26.85 9.46
N ARG A 304 -12.55 -26.10 8.37
CA ARG A 304 -13.65 -25.27 7.91
C ARG A 304 -14.57 -25.99 6.94
N GLN A 305 -14.04 -26.99 6.24
CA GLN A 305 -14.75 -27.57 5.11
C GLN A 305 -15.85 -28.52 5.52
N ASN A 306 -16.91 -28.53 4.71
CA ASN A 306 -18.08 -29.40 4.94
C ASN A 306 -18.71 -29.19 6.28
N ARG A 307 -18.60 -27.95 6.80
CA ARG A 307 -19.17 -27.59 8.08
C ARG A 307 -20.06 -26.37 7.95
N ASP A 308 -21.04 -26.29 8.82
CA ASP A 308 -21.85 -25.08 8.94
C ASP A 308 -20.93 -23.91 9.36
N PRO A 309 -20.97 -22.79 8.62
CA PRO A 309 -20.12 -21.65 8.99
C PRO A 309 -20.31 -21.17 10.42
N GLY A 310 -21.53 -21.27 10.94
CA GLY A 310 -21.79 -20.87 12.31
C GLY A 310 -21.08 -21.74 13.33
N GLU A 311 -21.04 -23.06 13.09
CA GLU A 311 -20.31 -23.98 13.96
C GLU A 311 -18.81 -23.69 13.94
N TYR A 312 -18.27 -23.45 12.77
CA TYR A 312 -16.85 -23.14 12.65
C TYR A 312 -16.50 -21.86 13.39
N THR A 313 -17.30 -20.81 13.21
CA THR A 313 -17.10 -19.54 13.90
C THR A 313 -17.17 -19.71 15.42
N GLN A 314 -18.13 -20.52 15.87
CA GLN A 314 -18.29 -20.80 17.30
C GLN A 314 -17.07 -21.54 17.85
N GLU A 315 -16.54 -22.51 17.10
CA GLU A 315 -15.36 -23.24 17.55
C GLU A 315 -14.16 -22.31 17.67
N ILE A 316 -13.96 -21.42 16.68
CA ILE A 316 -12.86 -20.45 16.74
C ILE A 316 -13.02 -19.55 17.96
N ALA A 317 -14.23 -19.06 18.22
CA ALA A 317 -14.47 -18.20 19.37
C ALA A 317 -14.18 -18.94 20.69
N THR A 318 -14.55 -20.20 20.75
CA THR A 318 -14.28 -21.01 21.94
C THR A 318 -12.78 -21.19 22.15
N LEU A 319 -12.06 -21.53 21.07
CA LEU A 319 -10.61 -21.70 21.15
C LEU A 319 -9.93 -20.40 21.59
N TYR A 320 -10.37 -19.27 21.04
CA TYR A 320 -9.82 -17.98 21.42
C TYR A 320 -10.07 -17.67 22.89
N ASN A 321 -11.29 -17.86 23.35
CA ASN A 321 -11.64 -17.57 24.75
C ASN A 321 -10.92 -18.49 25.71
N ASP A 322 -10.76 -19.78 25.35
CA ASP A 322 -10.01 -20.71 26.19
C ASP A 322 -8.56 -20.27 26.31
N PHE A 323 -7.97 -19.87 25.19
CA PHE A 323 -6.57 -19.41 25.21
C PHE A 323 -6.44 -18.12 26.04
N LYS A 324 -7.34 -17.17 25.82
CA LYS A 324 -7.35 -15.92 26.56
C LYS A 324 -7.46 -16.18 28.06
N ASN A 325 -8.36 -17.09 28.43
CA ASN A 325 -8.54 -17.42 29.85
C ASN A 325 -7.32 -18.12 30.43
N SER A 326 -6.62 -18.92 29.62
CA SER A 326 -5.43 -19.61 30.09
C SER A 326 -4.30 -18.64 30.44
N LEU A 327 -4.35 -17.42 29.87
CA LEU A 327 -3.34 -16.40 30.12
C LEU A 327 -3.77 -15.37 31.16
N ARG A 328 -4.97 -15.55 31.74
CA ARG A 328 -5.51 -14.59 32.71
C ARG A 328 -4.55 -14.44 33.89
N ASP A 329 -4.22 -13.19 34.23
CA ASP A 329 -3.38 -12.85 35.37
C ASP A 329 -1.96 -13.43 35.27
N ARG A 330 -1.52 -13.75 34.07
CA ARG A 330 -0.16 -14.25 33.84
C ARG A 330 0.61 -13.21 33.03
N GLU A 331 1.75 -12.83 33.54
CA GLU A 331 2.66 -11.89 32.89
C GLU A 331 4.09 -12.32 33.20
N PHE A 332 5.01 -11.94 32.33
CA PHE A 332 6.41 -12.15 32.63
C PHE A 332 6.83 -11.25 33.78
N SER A 333 7.73 -11.75 34.62
CA SER A 333 8.29 -10.97 35.72
C SER A 333 9.13 -9.82 35.18
N LYS A 334 9.37 -8.85 36.06
CA LYS A 334 10.26 -7.74 35.72
C LYS A 334 11.64 -8.24 35.32
N SER A 335 12.13 -9.26 36.03
CA SER A 335 13.45 -9.86 35.74
C SER A 335 13.49 -10.42 34.32
N ALA A 336 12.43 -11.14 33.91
CA ALA A 336 12.36 -11.69 32.57
C ALA A 336 12.31 -10.57 31.52
N LEU A 337 11.48 -9.56 31.77
CA LEU A 337 11.36 -8.46 30.81
C LEU A 337 12.66 -7.69 30.68
N ASP A 338 13.39 -7.49 31.78
CA ASP A 338 14.69 -6.83 31.73
C ASP A 338 15.68 -7.63 30.88
N THR A 339 15.63 -8.96 31.01
CA THR A 339 16.47 -9.86 30.21
C THR A 339 16.15 -9.69 28.72
N PHE A 340 14.85 -9.72 28.38
CA PHE A 340 14.42 -9.57 26.99
C PHE A 340 14.81 -8.21 26.41
N LYS A 341 14.72 -7.16 27.21
CA LYS A 341 15.08 -5.82 26.73
C LYS A 341 16.56 -5.69 26.41
N LYS A 342 17.39 -6.54 27.01
CA LYS A 342 18.82 -6.59 26.68
C LYS A 342 19.09 -7.42 25.44
N GLY A 343 18.06 -8.00 24.82
CA GLY A 343 18.24 -8.87 23.70
C GLY A 343 18.69 -10.28 24.06
N GLU A 344 18.48 -10.67 25.31
CA GLU A 344 18.90 -11.98 25.81
C GLU A 344 17.69 -12.87 26.07
N LEU A 345 17.94 -14.17 26.12
CA LEU A 345 16.90 -15.16 26.45
C LEU A 345 17.01 -15.56 27.92
N LEU A 346 15.95 -16.17 28.41
CA LEU A 346 15.91 -16.61 29.83
C LEU A 346 17.02 -17.62 30.08
N GLY A 347 17.73 -17.40 31.19
CA GLY A 347 18.83 -18.27 31.58
C GLY A 347 18.42 -19.31 32.61
N GLY A 348 19.42 -20.02 33.14
CA GLY A 348 19.18 -21.06 34.11
C GLY A 348 18.66 -20.59 35.45
N ASP A 349 18.85 -19.30 35.76
CA ASP A 349 18.37 -18.73 37.01
C ASP A 349 16.98 -18.08 36.87
N ALA A 350 16.31 -18.28 35.73
CA ALA A 350 15.01 -17.70 35.49
C ALA A 350 13.95 -18.34 36.39
N ILE A 351 12.91 -17.57 36.69
CA ILE A 351 11.79 -18.05 37.50
C ILE A 351 11.04 -19.13 36.72
N ALA A 352 10.64 -20.19 37.42
CA ALA A 352 9.95 -21.32 36.78
C ALA A 352 8.69 -20.88 36.07
N ALA A 353 7.93 -19.93 36.63
CA ALA A 353 6.71 -19.45 35.99
C ALA A 353 7.01 -18.74 34.66
N ASP A 354 8.12 -18.00 34.59
CA ASP A 354 8.53 -17.34 33.35
C ASP A 354 8.91 -18.39 32.29
N ILE A 355 9.65 -19.39 32.68
CA ILE A 355 10.06 -20.46 31.75
C ILE A 355 8.84 -21.19 31.22
N SER A 356 7.90 -21.52 32.11
CA SER A 356 6.67 -22.21 31.72
C SER A 356 5.85 -21.38 30.75
N LEU A 357 5.67 -20.11 31.05
CA LEU A 357 4.89 -19.21 30.19
C LEU A 357 5.55 -19.07 28.82
N PHE A 358 6.87 -18.86 28.79
CA PHE A 358 7.60 -18.72 27.55
C PHE A 358 7.46 -19.98 26.68
N THR A 359 7.61 -21.14 27.30
CA THR A 359 7.52 -22.42 26.60
C THR A 359 6.12 -22.62 25.99
N GLU A 360 5.07 -22.33 26.77
CA GLU A 360 3.69 -22.46 26.28
C GLU A 360 3.42 -21.54 25.09
N LEU A 361 3.84 -20.29 25.20
CA LEU A 361 3.61 -19.32 24.14
C LEU A 361 4.39 -19.65 22.88
N LYS A 362 5.64 -20.07 23.05
CA LYS A 362 6.50 -20.42 21.91
C LYS A 362 5.98 -21.63 21.16
N GLU A 363 5.39 -22.58 21.87
CA GLU A 363 4.83 -23.78 21.24
C GLU A 363 3.72 -23.42 20.25
N LYS A 364 2.96 -22.38 20.55
CA LYS A 364 1.84 -21.98 19.69
C LYS A 364 2.24 -21.00 18.59
N SER A 365 3.28 -20.20 18.81
CA SER A 365 3.70 -19.22 17.80
C SER A 365 5.15 -18.80 18.01
N VAL A 366 6.03 -19.34 17.20
CA VAL A 366 7.42 -18.87 17.24
C VAL A 366 7.54 -17.46 16.68
N LYS A 367 6.66 -17.09 15.73
CA LYS A 367 6.68 -15.73 15.18
C LYS A 367 6.28 -14.69 16.23
N PHE A 368 5.21 -14.95 16.98
CA PHE A 368 4.76 -13.99 17.99
C PHE A 368 5.79 -13.84 19.10
N ILE A 369 6.46 -14.93 19.46
CA ILE A 369 7.57 -14.84 20.42
C ILE A 369 8.68 -13.97 19.85
N ASP A 370 9.07 -14.24 18.59
CA ASP A 370 10.18 -13.49 17.99
C ASP A 370 9.88 -12.00 17.88
N VAL A 371 8.66 -11.64 17.47
CA VAL A 371 8.33 -10.22 17.34
C VAL A 371 8.29 -9.54 18.70
N CYS A 372 7.76 -10.21 19.73
CA CYS A 372 7.73 -9.64 21.07
C CYS A 372 9.14 -9.39 21.59
N LEU A 373 10.04 -10.36 21.38
CA LEU A 373 11.42 -10.20 21.80
C LEU A 373 12.08 -9.05 21.03
N GLY A 374 11.82 -8.96 19.72
CA GLY A 374 12.36 -7.88 18.91
C GLY A 374 11.87 -6.51 19.32
N ILE A 375 10.59 -6.41 19.67
CA ILE A 375 10.02 -5.14 20.12
C ILE A 375 10.67 -4.71 21.42
N LEU A 376 10.80 -5.64 22.38
CA LEU A 376 11.39 -5.30 23.67
C LEU A 376 12.86 -4.90 23.54
N ALA A 377 13.57 -5.49 22.59
CA ALA A 377 14.97 -5.16 22.35
C ALA A 377 15.16 -3.90 21.51
N SER A 378 14.11 -3.37 20.92
CA SER A 378 14.21 -2.19 20.08
C SER A 378 14.50 -0.94 20.90
N HIS A 379 15.30 -0.05 20.35
CA HIS A 379 15.66 1.20 21.01
C HIS A 379 14.61 2.30 20.84
N GLY A 380 13.62 2.07 20.00
CA GLY A 380 12.60 3.08 19.76
C GLY A 380 11.24 2.48 19.47
N LYS A 381 10.44 3.21 18.72
CA LYS A 381 9.08 2.76 18.38
C LYS A 381 9.09 1.71 17.28
N CYS A 382 8.07 0.88 17.29
CA CYS A 382 7.95 -0.24 16.35
C CYS A 382 6.61 -0.21 15.62
N LEU A 383 6.63 -0.67 14.37
CA LEU A 383 5.41 -1.02 13.63
C LEU A 383 5.39 -2.52 13.44
N VAL A 384 4.20 -3.10 13.51
CA VAL A 384 4.04 -4.54 13.25
C VAL A 384 2.95 -4.71 12.20
N PHE A 385 3.28 -5.39 11.12
CA PHE A 385 2.31 -5.69 10.08
C PHE A 385 1.85 -7.14 10.20
N GLU A 386 0.54 -7.32 10.35
CA GLU A 386 -0.09 -8.63 10.43
C GLU A 386 -1.40 -8.58 9.65
N PRO A 387 -1.46 -9.17 8.46
CA PRO A 387 -2.67 -9.07 7.65
C PRO A 387 -3.86 -9.84 8.22
N PHE A 388 -3.61 -10.86 9.04
CA PHE A 388 -4.69 -11.62 9.66
C PHE A 388 -5.15 -10.90 10.92
N VAL A 389 -6.46 -10.78 11.10
CA VAL A 389 -7.02 -10.11 12.28
C VAL A 389 -7.53 -11.15 13.29
N ASN A 390 -8.41 -12.02 12.84
CA ASN A 390 -9.02 -13.04 13.69
C ASN A 390 -8.27 -14.36 13.60
N GLN A 391 -8.59 -15.28 14.50
CA GLN A 391 -8.13 -16.66 14.49
C GLN A 391 -6.64 -16.82 14.79
N SER A 392 -5.75 -16.36 13.93
CA SER A 392 -4.31 -16.50 14.13
C SER A 392 -3.57 -15.18 14.00
N GLY A 393 -4.26 -14.06 14.04
CA GLY A 393 -3.69 -12.77 13.71
C GLY A 393 -3.61 -11.81 14.88
N ILE A 394 -3.96 -10.55 14.59
CA ILE A 394 -3.79 -9.45 15.54
C ILE A 394 -4.47 -9.74 16.87
N GLU A 395 -5.66 -10.31 16.82
CA GLU A 395 -6.43 -10.60 18.03
C GLU A 395 -5.63 -11.44 19.03
N ILE A 396 -4.92 -12.44 18.55
CA ILE A 396 -4.07 -13.28 19.38
C ILE A 396 -2.78 -12.57 19.76
N LEU A 397 -2.20 -11.86 18.81
CA LEU A 397 -0.93 -11.14 19.05
C LEU A 397 -1.08 -10.18 20.24
N LEU A 398 -2.24 -9.51 20.34
CA LEU A 398 -2.45 -8.58 21.45
C LEU A 398 -2.44 -9.29 22.80
N LEU A 399 -2.84 -10.56 22.86
CA LEU A 399 -2.71 -11.33 24.09
C LEU A 399 -1.24 -11.56 24.44
N TYR A 400 -0.39 -11.82 23.44
CA TYR A 400 1.05 -11.94 23.65
C TYR A 400 1.61 -10.59 24.15
N PHE A 401 1.19 -9.48 23.54
CA PHE A 401 1.66 -8.16 23.97
C PHE A 401 1.35 -7.92 25.45
N LYS A 402 0.16 -8.30 25.88
CA LYS A 402 -0.24 -8.11 27.28
C LYS A 402 0.69 -8.87 28.22
N VAL A 403 1.00 -10.12 27.87
CA VAL A 403 1.87 -10.97 28.71
C VAL A 403 3.29 -10.39 28.75
N PHE A 404 3.77 -9.83 27.65
CA PHE A 404 5.11 -9.25 27.57
C PHE A 404 5.16 -7.78 28.03
N GLY A 405 4.02 -7.21 28.42
CA GLY A 405 4.00 -5.82 28.88
C GLY A 405 4.29 -4.81 27.77
N ILE A 406 3.92 -5.11 26.55
CA ILE A 406 4.17 -4.24 25.40
C ILE A 406 2.96 -3.33 25.20
N SER A 407 3.17 -2.03 25.37
CA SER A 407 2.11 -1.05 25.09
C SER A 407 1.92 -0.92 23.58
N ASN A 408 0.66 -0.76 23.16
CA ASN A 408 0.38 -0.81 21.74
C ASN A 408 -0.89 -0.07 21.37
N ILE A 409 -1.00 0.26 20.08
CA ILE A 409 -2.25 0.68 19.47
C ILE A 409 -2.49 -0.23 18.26
N GLU A 410 -3.75 -0.33 17.87
CA GLU A 410 -4.14 -1.16 16.74
C GLU A 410 -4.74 -0.29 15.64
N PHE A 411 -4.27 -0.50 14.41
CA PHE A 411 -4.79 0.18 13.23
C PHE A 411 -5.33 -0.88 12.27
N SER A 412 -6.60 -1.20 12.41
CA SER A 412 -7.22 -2.27 11.61
C SER A 412 -8.69 -1.94 11.36
N SER A 413 -9.39 -2.89 10.75
CA SER A 413 -10.82 -2.75 10.53
C SER A 413 -11.61 -2.73 11.85
N ARG A 414 -11.03 -3.29 12.91
CA ARG A 414 -11.70 -3.31 14.21
C ARG A 414 -11.69 -1.96 14.92
N THR A 415 -10.81 -1.05 14.51
CA THR A 415 -10.57 0.20 15.23
C THR A 415 -10.85 1.44 14.40
N LYS A 416 -11.75 1.35 13.43
CA LYS A 416 -12.01 2.46 12.51
C LYS A 416 -12.35 3.78 13.21
N ASP A 417 -13.07 3.72 14.32
CA ASP A 417 -13.54 4.93 14.99
C ASP A 417 -12.48 5.60 15.85
N THR A 418 -11.47 4.88 16.30
CA THR A 418 -10.51 5.38 17.30
C THR A 418 -9.08 5.47 16.79
N ARG A 419 -8.79 4.91 15.63
CA ARG A 419 -7.40 4.74 15.20
C ARG A 419 -6.69 6.05 14.86
N ILE A 420 -7.43 7.05 14.37
CA ILE A 420 -6.81 8.34 14.03
C ILE A 420 -6.28 9.02 15.29
N LYS A 421 -7.11 9.05 16.34
CA LYS A 421 -6.69 9.63 17.61
C LYS A 421 -5.53 8.84 18.21
N ALA A 422 -5.59 7.52 18.12
CA ALA A 422 -4.54 6.66 18.67
C ALA A 422 -3.20 6.92 17.96
N VAL A 423 -3.22 7.06 16.64
CA VAL A 423 -2.00 7.35 15.89
C VAL A 423 -1.45 8.73 16.27
N ALA A 424 -2.32 9.72 16.48
CA ALA A 424 -1.88 11.03 16.90
C ALA A 424 -1.14 10.95 18.24
N GLU A 425 -1.66 10.16 19.18
CA GLU A 425 -0.99 9.96 20.46
C GLU A 425 0.34 9.24 20.30
N PHE A 426 0.37 8.23 19.43
CA PHE A 426 1.59 7.48 19.14
C PHE A 426 2.68 8.40 18.58
N ASN A 427 2.28 9.40 17.79
CA ASN A 427 3.21 10.32 17.13
C ASN A 427 3.61 11.52 17.97
N GLN A 428 3.06 11.70 19.17
CA GLN A 428 3.41 12.86 19.98
C GLN A 428 4.90 12.88 20.29
N GLU A 429 5.45 14.10 20.42
CA GLU A 429 6.86 14.28 20.70
C GLU A 429 7.26 13.58 22.00
N SER A 430 6.38 13.59 22.99
CA SER A 430 6.64 12.92 24.27
C SER A 430 6.77 11.40 24.11
N ASN A 431 6.32 10.85 22.98
CA ASN A 431 6.40 9.43 22.71
C ASN A 431 7.46 9.09 21.67
N THR A 432 8.42 9.96 21.43
CA THR A 432 9.44 9.77 20.39
C THR A 432 10.19 8.45 20.57
N ASN A 433 10.45 8.06 21.80
CA ASN A 433 11.19 6.83 22.10
C ASN A 433 10.28 5.66 22.46
N GLY A 434 8.97 5.82 22.32
CA GLY A 434 8.03 4.75 22.65
C GLY A 434 7.82 4.55 24.14
N GLU A 435 8.04 5.59 24.95
CA GLU A 435 7.89 5.45 26.41
C GLU A 435 6.47 5.13 26.82
N TYR A 436 5.49 5.69 26.14
CA TYR A 436 4.08 5.51 26.50
C TYR A 436 3.41 4.48 25.61
N ILE A 437 3.63 4.56 24.30
CA ILE A 437 3.10 3.61 23.34
C ILE A 437 4.26 3.11 22.50
N LYS A 438 4.64 1.87 22.69
CA LYS A 438 5.83 1.30 22.03
C LYS A 438 5.57 0.91 20.60
N THR A 439 4.36 0.46 20.29
CA THR A 439 4.10 -0.31 19.09
C THR A 439 2.77 0.06 18.46
N CYS A 440 2.73 0.11 17.14
CA CYS A 440 1.49 0.17 16.38
C CYS A 440 1.38 -1.09 15.53
N VAL A 441 0.29 -1.84 15.73
CA VAL A 441 0.01 -3.04 14.95
C VAL A 441 -1.02 -2.68 13.89
N PHE A 442 -0.80 -3.11 12.66
CA PHE A 442 -1.80 -2.83 11.65
C PHE A 442 -1.94 -3.95 10.63
N SER A 443 -3.16 -4.03 10.09
CA SER A 443 -3.51 -4.94 9.02
C SER A 443 -3.45 -4.20 7.69
N SER A 444 -3.95 -4.82 6.64
CA SER A 444 -3.89 -4.24 5.30
C SER A 444 -4.93 -3.13 5.07
N SER A 445 -5.79 -2.86 6.04
CA SER A 445 -6.93 -1.98 5.80
C SER A 445 -6.63 -0.51 6.08
N GLY A 446 -6.76 0.31 5.07
CA GLY A 446 -6.85 1.76 5.21
C GLY A 446 -5.57 2.47 5.59
N GLY A 447 -5.75 3.63 6.13
CA GLY A 447 -4.64 4.42 6.64
C GLY A 447 -3.95 5.31 5.65
N GLU A 448 -4.60 5.64 4.54
CA GLU A 448 -3.99 6.53 3.57
C GLU A 448 -3.76 7.90 4.21
N GLY A 449 -2.61 8.48 3.91
CA GLY A 449 -2.26 9.80 4.41
C GLY A 449 -1.69 9.85 5.82
N ILE A 450 -1.61 8.69 6.49
CA ILE A 450 -1.04 8.65 7.84
C ILE A 450 0.47 8.54 7.76
N SER A 451 1.16 9.32 8.60
CA SER A 451 2.62 9.24 8.75
C SER A 451 2.94 8.75 10.14
N PHE A 452 4.05 8.04 10.26
CA PHE A 452 4.60 7.60 11.54
C PHE A 452 5.96 8.24 11.73
N PHE A 453 6.21 8.75 12.93
CA PHE A 453 7.46 9.46 13.22
C PHE A 453 8.34 8.66 14.17
N SER A 454 9.64 8.71 13.91
CA SER A 454 10.67 8.13 14.78
C SER A 454 10.55 6.62 14.96
N ILE A 455 10.14 5.93 13.91
CA ILE A 455 10.08 4.47 13.94
C ILE A 455 11.48 3.89 13.75
N ASN A 456 11.86 2.95 14.59
CA ASN A 456 13.17 2.28 14.46
C ASN A 456 13.08 0.85 13.92
N ASP A 457 11.96 0.17 14.14
CA ASP A 457 11.82 -1.21 13.69
C ASP A 457 10.43 -1.46 13.13
N ILE A 458 10.38 -2.14 12.00
CA ILE A 458 9.14 -2.60 11.39
C ILE A 458 9.23 -4.11 11.28
N PHE A 459 8.22 -4.81 11.80
CA PHE A 459 8.18 -6.27 11.76
C PHE A 459 7.07 -6.73 10.83
N ILE A 460 7.43 -7.48 9.81
CA ILE A 460 6.47 -8.06 8.86
C ILE A 460 6.29 -9.52 9.26
N LEU A 461 5.14 -9.82 9.87
CA LEU A 461 4.87 -11.17 10.37
C LEU A 461 4.43 -12.11 9.27
N ASP A 462 3.63 -11.60 8.34
CA ASP A 462 3.16 -12.40 7.21
C ASP A 462 3.20 -11.55 5.96
N MET A 463 3.66 -12.17 4.88
CA MET A 463 3.71 -11.50 3.59
C MET A 463 2.32 -11.42 2.97
N THR A 464 2.11 -10.42 2.14
CA THR A 464 0.94 -10.36 1.28
C THR A 464 1.38 -10.68 -0.14
N TRP A 465 0.42 -11.07 -0.98
CA TRP A 465 0.71 -11.35 -2.37
C TRP A 465 1.13 -10.10 -3.15
N ASN A 466 0.81 -8.94 -2.60
CA ASN A 466 1.07 -7.66 -3.24
C ASN A 466 1.96 -6.83 -2.33
N GLU A 467 3.08 -6.39 -2.79
CA GLU A 467 4.01 -5.59 -1.99
C GLU A 467 3.52 -4.16 -1.76
N UNK A 468 2.63 -3.84 -2.30
CA UNK A 468 2.05 -2.52 -2.16
C UNK A 468 1.61 -2.14 -0.77
N UNK A 469 1.14 -2.96 -0.10
CA UNK A 469 0.82 -2.77 1.26
C UNK A 469 2.05 -2.61 2.09
N LEU A 470 2.97 -3.46 1.81
CA LEU A 470 4.26 -3.40 2.50
C LEU A 470 5.00 -2.12 2.16
N ARG A 471 5.02 -1.76 0.89
CA ARG A 471 5.68 -0.54 0.46
C ARG A 471 5.02 0.69 1.10
N GLN A 472 3.73 0.72 1.17
CA GLN A 472 3.03 1.83 1.79
C GLN A 472 3.37 1.94 3.28
N ILE A 473 3.43 0.80 3.96
CA ILE A 473 3.77 0.77 5.38
C ILE A 473 5.17 1.34 5.61
N VAL A 474 6.13 0.82 4.86
CA VAL A 474 7.52 1.27 4.99
C VAL A 474 7.61 2.75 4.62
N GLY A 475 6.91 3.17 3.57
CA GLY A 475 6.92 4.56 3.14
C GLY A 475 6.30 5.52 4.14
N ARG A 476 5.41 5.04 5.00
CA ARG A 476 4.84 5.88 6.04
C ARG A 476 5.80 6.09 7.20
N ALA A 477 6.73 5.16 7.38
CA ALA A 477 7.73 5.26 8.44
C ALA A 477 9.00 5.98 7.97
N ILE A 478 9.29 5.92 6.66
CA ILE A 478 10.48 6.55 6.10
C ILE A 478 10.03 7.62 5.12
N ARG A 479 9.79 8.79 5.65
CA ARG A 479 9.36 9.95 4.87
C ARG A 479 10.30 11.11 5.12
N LEU A 480 10.15 12.15 4.33
CA LEU A 480 10.89 13.39 4.53
C LEU A 480 10.70 13.84 5.98
N ASN A 481 11.81 13.99 6.69
CA ASN A 481 11.84 14.48 8.08
C ASN A 481 11.07 13.62 9.07
N SER A 482 10.85 12.33 8.75
CA SER A 482 10.14 11.44 9.69
C SER A 482 10.93 11.19 10.97
N HIS A 483 12.25 11.44 10.95
CA HIS A 483 13.11 11.19 12.10
C HIS A 483 13.76 12.46 12.62
N VAL A 484 13.16 13.62 12.35
CA VAL A 484 13.76 14.90 12.76
C VAL A 484 13.87 15.01 14.28
N LEU A 485 12.94 14.39 15.03
CA LEU A 485 12.97 14.42 16.49
C LEU A 485 13.84 13.33 17.10
N THR A 486 14.34 12.42 16.27
CA THR A 486 15.17 11.30 16.74
C THR A 486 16.63 11.71 16.76
N PRO A 487 17.40 11.30 17.77
CA PRO A 487 18.83 11.60 17.75
C PRO A 487 19.49 11.04 16.48
N PRO A 488 20.52 11.73 15.95
CA PRO A 488 21.11 11.29 14.68
C PRO A 488 21.56 9.85 14.65
N GLU A 489 22.05 9.31 15.77
CA GLU A 489 22.54 7.93 15.82
C GLU A 489 21.40 6.92 15.75
N ARG A 490 20.14 7.35 15.91
CA ARG A 490 18.99 6.46 15.82
C ARG A 490 18.07 6.79 14.64
N ARG A 491 18.57 7.50 13.64
CA ARG A 491 17.78 7.83 12.44
C ARG A 491 17.90 6.71 11.43
N TYR A 492 17.39 5.54 11.82
CA TYR A 492 17.37 4.34 10.99
C TYR A 492 16.05 3.63 11.18
N VAL A 493 15.71 2.79 10.20
CA VAL A 493 14.57 1.90 10.28
C VAL A 493 15.04 0.52 9.84
N ASN A 494 14.92 -0.45 10.72
CA ASN A 494 15.17 -1.86 10.39
C ASN A 494 13.86 -2.50 9.98
N VAL A 495 13.82 -3.09 8.80
CA VAL A 495 12.63 -3.79 8.32
C VAL A 495 12.90 -5.28 8.45
N HIS A 496 12.17 -5.92 9.36
CA HIS A 496 12.37 -7.33 9.70
C HIS A 496 11.31 -8.19 9.01
N PHE A 497 11.75 -9.14 8.22
CA PHE A 497 10.85 -10.14 7.63
C PHE A 497 10.98 -11.41 8.46
N ILE A 498 9.90 -11.78 9.14
CA ILE A 498 9.90 -12.96 10.01
C ILE A 498 9.40 -14.15 9.20
N MET A 499 10.27 -15.14 9.05
CA MET A 499 10.05 -16.28 8.14
C MET A 499 10.08 -17.58 8.94
N ALA A 500 8.97 -18.30 8.94
CA ALA A 500 8.90 -19.60 9.60
C ALA A 500 9.67 -20.65 8.78
N ARG A 501 10.30 -21.58 9.48
CA ARG A 501 11.05 -22.67 8.86
C ARG A 501 10.61 -24.02 9.38
N LEU A 502 10.69 -25.02 8.50
CA LEU A 502 10.45 -26.41 8.85
C LEU A 502 11.74 -27.08 9.26
N SER A 503 11.66 -28.03 10.19
CA SER A 503 12.84 -28.75 10.67
C SER A 503 13.48 -29.61 9.60
N ASN A 504 12.70 -30.04 8.59
CA ASN A 504 13.23 -30.90 7.52
C ASN A 504 13.94 -30.11 6.41
N GLY A 505 14.00 -28.80 6.53
CA GLY A 505 14.69 -27.97 5.54
C GLY A 505 13.90 -27.68 4.28
N MET A 506 12.69 -28.23 4.15
CA MET A 506 11.85 -27.92 2.99
C MET A 506 11.32 -26.49 3.08
N PRO A 507 11.14 -25.83 1.94
CA PRO A 507 10.63 -24.45 1.97
C PRO A 507 9.23 -24.37 2.56
N THR A 508 9.00 -23.38 3.40
CA THR A 508 7.66 -23.08 3.90
C THR A 508 6.92 -22.19 2.93
N VAL A 509 5.63 -22.02 3.20
CA VAL A 509 4.83 -21.06 2.43
C VAL A 509 5.41 -19.65 2.58
N ASP A 510 5.99 -19.31 3.73
CA ASP A 510 6.63 -18.00 3.92
C ASP A 510 7.79 -17.82 2.95
N GLU A 511 8.66 -18.83 2.85
CA GLU A 511 9.81 -18.73 1.96
C GLU A 511 9.41 -18.71 0.50
N ASP A 512 8.41 -19.52 0.13
CA ASP A 512 7.89 -19.52 -1.24
C ASP A 512 7.29 -18.16 -1.61
N LEU A 513 6.45 -17.63 -0.72
CA LEU A 513 5.79 -16.35 -0.98
C LEU A 513 6.79 -15.21 -1.04
N PHE A 514 7.78 -15.22 -0.14
CA PHE A 514 8.83 -14.21 -0.14
C PHE A 514 9.56 -14.21 -1.49
N GLU A 515 9.90 -15.38 -2.00
CA GLU A 515 10.61 -15.48 -3.27
C GLU A 515 9.76 -14.94 -4.42
N ILE A 516 8.46 -15.28 -4.44
CA ILE A 516 7.55 -14.80 -5.48
C ILE A 516 7.49 -13.27 -5.44
N ILE A 517 7.28 -12.69 -4.26
CA ILE A 517 7.14 -11.24 -4.14
C ILE A 517 8.45 -10.53 -4.43
N GLN A 518 9.58 -11.10 -4.03
CA GLN A 518 10.88 -10.52 -4.30
C GLN A 518 11.15 -10.46 -5.81
N ASN A 519 10.78 -11.51 -6.54
CA ASN A 519 10.96 -11.52 -7.98
C ASN A 519 10.06 -10.48 -8.65
N LYS A 520 8.82 -10.35 -8.18
CA LYS A 520 7.93 -9.29 -8.69
C LYS A 520 8.50 -7.91 -8.41
N SER A 521 9.11 -7.72 -7.25
CA SER A 521 9.66 -6.43 -6.89
C SER A 521 10.78 -6.01 -7.83
N LYS A 522 11.58 -6.96 -8.30
CA LYS A 522 12.64 -6.67 -9.26
C LYS A 522 12.08 -6.13 -10.57
N GLU A 523 10.95 -6.66 -11.02
CA GLU A 523 10.29 -6.16 -12.21
C GLU A 523 9.72 -4.76 -11.98
N PHE A 524 9.13 -4.52 -10.81
CA PHE A 524 8.57 -3.21 -10.50
C PHE A 524 9.62 -2.12 -10.47
N VAL A 525 10.81 -2.41 -9.96
CA VAL A 525 11.87 -1.42 -9.91
C VAL A 525 12.22 -0.97 -11.34
N GLN A 526 12.24 -1.89 -12.29
CA GLN A 526 12.49 -1.53 -13.69
C GLN A 526 11.36 -0.69 -14.26
N LEU A 527 10.11 -1.01 -13.91
CA LEU A 527 8.98 -0.21 -14.36
C LEU A 527 9.03 1.20 -13.75
N PHE A 528 9.47 1.32 -12.51
CA PHE A 528 9.65 2.65 -11.91
C PHE A 528 10.65 3.48 -12.73
N ARG A 529 11.72 2.84 -13.21
CA ARG A 529 12.68 3.56 -14.06
C ARG A 529 12.01 4.05 -15.35
N VAL A 530 11.14 3.22 -15.94
CA VAL A 530 10.44 3.63 -17.15
C VAL A 530 9.55 4.84 -16.85
N PHE A 531 8.77 4.78 -15.77
CA PHE A 531 7.93 5.92 -15.40
C PHE A 531 8.78 7.16 -15.15
N LYS A 532 9.88 7.01 -14.43
CA LYS A 532 10.74 8.13 -14.11
C LYS A 532 11.30 8.77 -15.38
N HIS A 533 11.83 7.96 -16.29
CA HIS A 533 12.48 8.47 -17.49
C HIS A 533 11.50 8.96 -18.55
N THR A 534 10.21 8.60 -18.45
CA THR A 534 9.18 9.14 -19.34
C THR A 534 8.50 10.36 -18.74
N SER A 535 8.82 10.73 -17.52
CA SER A 535 8.10 11.75 -16.78
C SER A 535 8.40 13.15 -17.25
N LEU A 536 7.46 14.05 -17.00
CA LEU A 536 7.62 15.45 -17.31
C LEU A 536 8.83 16.03 -16.57
N GLU A 537 9.01 15.64 -15.32
CA GLU A 537 10.10 16.12 -14.49
C GLU A 537 11.47 15.71 -15.06
N TRP A 538 11.58 14.47 -15.52
CA TRP A 538 12.83 13.98 -16.09
C TRP A 538 13.16 14.68 -17.41
N ILE A 539 12.16 14.86 -18.27
CA ILE A 539 12.34 15.55 -19.55
C ILE A 539 12.78 16.98 -19.30
N HIS A 540 12.18 17.64 -18.32
CA HIS A 540 12.54 19.03 -18.00
C HIS A 540 13.98 19.13 -17.49
N ALA A 541 14.39 18.19 -16.60
CA ALA A 541 15.71 18.24 -15.98
C ALA A 541 16.82 17.77 -16.90
N ASN A 542 16.50 17.02 -17.93
CA ASN A 542 17.49 16.43 -18.84
C ASN A 542 17.18 16.79 -20.30
#